data_7ef1613dd6886b8ff7380c8ac853f168
#
_entry.id   7ef1613dd6886b8ff7380c8ac853f168
#
_cell.length_a   1.000
_cell.length_b   1.000
_cell.length_c   1.000
_cell.angle_alpha   90.00
_cell.angle_beta   90.00
_cell.angle_gamma   90.00
#
_symmetry.space_group_name_H-M   'P 1'
#
loop_
_entity.id
_entity.type
_entity.pdbx_description
1 polymer ?
#
loop_
_entity_poly.entity_id
_entity_poly.type
_entity_poly.pdbx_seq_one_letter_code
_entity_poly.pdbx_strand_id
1 'polypeptide(L)'
;MMKKRWILLMMCACISGLGGCGKQTVTEKAEETETADSMKEDTTELCAYIKEINGNTLVIDPVEYISSGDSDRLASYKHTDDDMPDGYYIYNKDEKTEDVTLTDQTEYSFLDWTREFWGTDADIRVVTKDKMIFEKYMETYTDAKPGMPFFLKMKGNTVIQILEKPMA
;
A
#
# COMPACT_ATOMS: atom_id res chain seq x y z
N MET A 1 -46.15 17.85 -18.73
CA MET A 1 -45.73 19.24 -18.53
C MET A 1 -44.23 19.26 -18.62
N MET A 2 -43.60 19.49 -19.66
CA MET A 2 -43.29 20.54 -20.66
C MET A 2 -42.51 21.71 -20.06
N LYS A 3 -41.31 21.90 -20.69
CA LYS A 3 -40.52 23.14 -20.91
C LYS A 3 -39.46 23.41 -19.82
N LYS A 4 -38.22 23.82 -20.11
CA LYS A 4 -37.68 24.57 -21.25
C LYS A 4 -36.17 24.41 -21.38
N ARG A 5 -35.71 24.30 -22.62
CA ARG A 5 -34.38 24.47 -23.20
C ARG A 5 -33.87 25.89 -22.94
N TRP A 6 -32.57 26.06 -22.67
CA TRP A 6 -31.89 27.31 -23.02
C TRP A 6 -30.51 26.98 -23.59
N ILE A 7 -30.41 27.29 -24.87
CA ILE A 7 -29.20 27.33 -25.66
C ILE A 7 -28.72 28.78 -25.56
N LEU A 8 -27.47 29.02 -25.28
CA LEU A 8 -26.82 30.27 -25.58
C LEU A 8 -25.51 30.01 -26.34
N LEU A 9 -25.58 30.33 -27.60
CA LEU A 9 -24.50 30.41 -28.57
C LEU A 9 -23.86 31.80 -28.41
N MET A 10 -22.54 31.88 -28.32
CA MET A 10 -21.87 33.14 -28.63
C MET A 10 -20.57 32.89 -29.38
N MET A 11 -20.64 33.34 -30.63
CA MET A 11 -19.59 33.49 -31.63
C MET A 11 -18.76 34.77 -31.36
N CYS A 12 -17.54 34.76 -31.79
CA CYS A 12 -16.71 35.87 -32.34
C CYS A 12 -15.27 35.74 -31.89
N ALA A 13 -14.24 36.02 -32.63
CA ALA A 13 -13.97 36.41 -33.98
C ALA A 13 -12.45 36.25 -34.25
N CYS A 14 -12.10 36.02 -35.47
CA CYS A 14 -10.74 35.96 -36.03
C CYS A 14 -10.00 37.28 -35.89
N ILE A 15 -8.68 37.24 -35.63
CA ILE A 15 -7.75 38.27 -36.12
C ILE A 15 -6.52 37.59 -36.71
N SER A 16 -6.34 37.78 -37.96
CA SER A 16 -5.19 37.45 -38.79
C SER A 16 -4.07 38.47 -38.58
N GLY A 17 -2.84 38.01 -38.40
CA GLY A 17 -1.66 38.86 -38.44
C GLY A 17 -0.49 38.13 -39.07
N LEU A 18 -0.22 38.47 -40.34
CA LEU A 18 0.95 38.05 -41.09
C LEU A 18 2.17 38.90 -40.70
N GLY A 19 3.33 38.27 -40.63
CA GLY A 19 4.59 38.95 -40.86
C GLY A 19 5.78 38.49 -40.04
N GLY A 20 6.83 38.01 -40.71
CA GLY A 20 8.19 38.12 -40.17
C GLY A 20 9.02 36.85 -40.22
N CYS A 21 9.75 36.67 -41.29
CA CYS A 21 10.85 35.72 -41.50
C CYS A 21 12.03 36.08 -40.59
N GLY A 22 12.60 35.13 -39.87
CA GLY A 22 13.86 35.31 -39.12
C GLY A 22 14.38 33.97 -38.59
N LYS A 23 15.37 33.44 -39.30
CA LYS A 23 16.15 32.27 -38.87
C LYS A 23 16.93 32.57 -37.60
N GLN A 24 16.69 31.86 -36.52
CA GLN A 24 17.70 31.62 -35.48
C GLN A 24 17.40 30.31 -34.76
N THR A 25 18.36 29.41 -34.86
CA THR A 25 18.50 28.18 -34.09
C THR A 25 18.69 28.53 -32.60
N VAL A 26 17.73 28.22 -31.78
CA VAL A 26 17.93 28.20 -30.32
C VAL A 26 17.32 26.91 -29.82
N THR A 27 18.17 26.10 -29.23
CA THR A 27 17.87 24.89 -28.49
C THR A 27 16.96 25.25 -27.31
N GLU A 28 15.68 24.97 -27.42
CA GLU A 28 14.73 25.19 -26.34
C GLU A 28 14.71 23.92 -25.51
N LYS A 29 15.40 24.01 -24.38
CA LYS A 29 15.35 23.07 -23.29
C LYS A 29 13.96 23.23 -22.67
N ALA A 30 13.08 22.26 -22.90
CA ALA A 30 11.81 22.15 -22.21
C ALA A 30 12.10 21.94 -20.71
N GLU A 31 11.82 22.96 -19.94
CA GLU A 31 11.79 22.93 -18.49
C GLU A 31 10.41 22.36 -18.15
N GLU A 32 10.34 21.04 -17.96
CA GLU A 32 9.22 20.38 -17.30
C GLU A 32 9.24 20.83 -15.83
N THR A 33 8.39 21.77 -15.52
CA THR A 33 8.07 22.13 -14.15
C THR A 33 7.16 21.05 -13.57
N GLU A 34 7.76 19.95 -13.12
CA GLU A 34 7.09 19.02 -12.22
C GLU A 34 6.92 19.70 -10.86
N THR A 35 5.80 20.37 -10.67
CA THR A 35 5.29 20.68 -9.32
C THR A 35 4.61 19.43 -8.77
N ALA A 36 5.41 18.42 -8.48
CA ALA A 36 5.01 17.34 -7.58
C ALA A 36 5.20 17.85 -6.14
N ASP A 37 4.30 18.71 -5.69
CA ASP A 37 4.08 18.93 -4.28
C ASP A 37 3.38 17.67 -3.73
N SER A 38 4.19 16.63 -3.48
CA SER A 38 3.74 15.47 -2.74
C SER A 38 3.51 15.93 -1.30
N MET A 39 2.27 16.26 -0.98
CA MET A 39 1.80 16.26 0.40
C MET A 39 2.20 14.89 1.00
N LYS A 40 3.22 14.92 1.85
CA LYS A 40 3.68 13.75 2.59
C LYS A 40 2.53 13.39 3.51
N GLU A 41 1.70 12.47 3.04
CA GLU A 41 0.57 11.98 3.83
C GLU A 41 1.15 11.43 5.14
N ASP A 42 0.63 11.88 6.27
CA ASP A 42 1.10 11.49 7.59
C ASP A 42 0.69 10.04 7.86
N THR A 43 1.45 9.12 7.28
CA THR A 43 1.23 7.68 7.40
C THR A 43 2.39 7.02 8.13
N THR A 44 2.07 6.05 8.97
CA THR A 44 3.04 5.20 9.67
C THR A 44 2.97 3.77 9.16
N GLU A 45 4.08 3.06 9.24
CA GLU A 45 4.12 1.64 8.95
C GLU A 45 4.39 0.88 10.25
N LEU A 46 3.72 -0.25 10.42
CA LEU A 46 3.98 -1.19 11.49
C LEU A 46 3.93 -2.62 10.98
N CYS A 47 4.64 -3.52 11.67
CA CYS A 47 4.57 -4.96 11.43
C CYS A 47 3.75 -5.59 12.55
N ALA A 48 2.80 -6.48 12.23
CA ALA A 48 1.95 -7.10 13.22
C ALA A 48 1.42 -8.46 12.80
N TYR A 49 1.20 -9.35 13.76
CA TYR A 49 0.35 -10.52 13.55
C TYR A 49 -1.12 -10.11 13.58
N ILE A 50 -1.90 -10.61 12.64
CA ILE A 50 -3.36 -10.47 12.66
C ILE A 50 -3.92 -11.59 13.53
N LYS A 51 -4.60 -11.22 14.61
CA LYS A 51 -5.21 -12.17 15.55
C LYS A 51 -6.67 -12.45 15.20
N GLU A 52 -7.42 -11.41 14.83
CA GLU A 52 -8.85 -11.49 14.58
C GLU A 52 -9.34 -10.37 13.66
N ILE A 53 -10.38 -10.64 12.89
CA ILE A 53 -11.11 -9.65 12.09
C ILE A 53 -12.57 -9.64 12.55
N ASN A 54 -12.99 -8.57 13.21
CA ASN A 54 -14.34 -8.40 13.78
C ASN A 54 -15.07 -7.25 13.07
N GLY A 55 -15.79 -7.56 12.00
CA GLY A 55 -16.43 -6.53 11.19
C GLY A 55 -15.37 -5.56 10.61
N ASN A 56 -15.37 -4.32 11.03
CA ASN A 56 -14.37 -3.32 10.62
C ASN A 56 -13.25 -3.12 11.65
N THR A 57 -13.18 -3.94 12.66
CA THR A 57 -12.09 -3.94 13.64
C THR A 57 -11.11 -5.06 13.31
N LEU A 58 -9.86 -4.71 13.18
CA LEU A 58 -8.76 -5.64 13.05
C LEU A 58 -8.00 -5.69 14.38
N VAL A 59 -7.95 -6.85 15.01
CA VAL A 59 -7.18 -7.09 16.23
C VAL A 59 -5.78 -7.54 15.83
N ILE A 60 -4.79 -6.75 16.17
CA ILE A 60 -3.39 -6.98 15.81
C ILE A 60 -2.51 -7.15 17.04
N ASP A 61 -1.41 -7.86 16.88
CA ASP A 61 -0.34 -8.00 17.85
C ASP A 61 0.93 -7.40 17.21
N PRO A 62 1.27 -6.13 17.55
CA PRO A 62 2.40 -5.44 16.96
C PRO A 62 3.72 -6.11 17.29
N VAL A 63 4.58 -6.25 16.27
CA VAL A 63 5.91 -6.83 16.39
C VAL A 63 6.94 -5.97 15.67
N GLU A 64 8.21 -6.18 15.98
CA GLU A 64 9.30 -5.56 15.26
C GLU A 64 9.90 -6.54 14.27
N TYR A 65 9.95 -6.10 12.99
CA TYR A 65 10.63 -6.82 11.93
C TYR A 65 12.04 -6.25 11.78
N ILE A 66 13.06 -7.09 11.96
CA ILE A 66 14.47 -6.74 11.88
C ILE A 66 15.06 -7.51 10.71
N SER A 67 15.56 -6.78 9.71
CA SER A 67 16.22 -7.38 8.54
C SER A 67 17.71 -7.58 8.77
N SER A 68 18.34 -8.42 7.96
CA SER A 68 19.80 -8.66 7.97
C SER A 68 20.66 -7.39 7.73
N GLY A 69 20.07 -6.29 7.26
CA GLY A 69 20.74 -4.99 7.16
C GLY A 69 20.80 -4.19 8.45
N ASP A 70 20.13 -4.65 9.53
CA ASP A 70 19.92 -3.92 10.79
C ASP A 70 20.68 -4.56 11.95
N SER A 71 21.97 -4.86 11.73
CA SER A 71 22.84 -5.58 12.67
C SER A 71 22.91 -4.93 14.05
N ASP A 72 22.90 -3.58 14.13
CA ASP A 72 22.91 -2.85 15.40
C ASP A 72 21.63 -3.09 16.19
N ARG A 73 20.49 -3.15 15.51
CA ARG A 73 19.21 -3.42 16.14
C ARG A 73 19.13 -4.85 16.63
N LEU A 74 19.59 -5.79 15.80
CA LEU A 74 19.67 -7.20 16.17
C LEU A 74 20.56 -7.42 17.40
N ALA A 75 21.76 -6.80 17.42
CA ALA A 75 22.68 -6.87 18.55
C ALA A 75 22.08 -6.32 19.85
N SER A 76 21.19 -5.33 19.78
CA SER A 76 20.49 -4.79 20.94
C SER A 76 19.60 -5.83 21.65
N TYR A 77 19.16 -6.85 20.93
CA TYR A 77 18.42 -8.00 21.47
C TYR A 77 19.32 -9.20 21.78
N LYS A 78 20.65 -9.04 21.70
CA LYS A 78 21.66 -10.10 21.93
C LYS A 78 21.60 -11.24 20.91
N HIS A 79 21.17 -10.92 19.70
CA HIS A 79 21.18 -11.80 18.55
C HIS A 79 22.24 -11.39 17.54
N THR A 80 22.60 -12.31 16.67
CA THR A 80 23.59 -12.16 15.59
C THR A 80 22.95 -12.57 14.26
N ASP A 81 23.63 -12.32 13.16
CA ASP A 81 23.18 -12.75 11.83
C ASP A 81 22.99 -14.28 11.73
N ASP A 82 23.70 -15.05 12.54
CA ASP A 82 23.53 -16.51 12.62
C ASP A 82 22.16 -16.93 13.18
N ASP A 83 21.50 -16.05 13.92
CA ASP A 83 20.15 -16.27 14.44
C ASP A 83 19.05 -15.95 13.43
N MET A 84 19.43 -15.52 12.21
CA MET A 84 18.54 -15.12 11.12
C MET A 84 18.75 -15.96 9.86
N PRO A 85 18.47 -17.28 9.89
CA PRO A 85 18.68 -18.14 8.73
C PRO A 85 17.87 -17.71 7.49
N ASP A 86 16.74 -17.06 7.71
CA ASP A 86 15.85 -16.56 6.67
C ASP A 86 16.07 -15.06 6.35
N GLY A 87 17.15 -14.46 6.87
CA GLY A 87 17.50 -13.06 6.62
C GLY A 87 16.69 -12.04 7.41
N TYR A 88 15.88 -12.47 8.36
CA TYR A 88 15.11 -11.59 9.24
C TYR A 88 14.89 -12.20 10.63
N TYR A 89 14.56 -11.35 11.60
CA TYR A 89 14.16 -11.71 12.95
C TYR A 89 12.87 -10.96 13.32
N ILE A 90 11.93 -11.69 13.94
CA ILE A 90 10.70 -11.08 14.46
C ILE A 90 10.82 -11.00 15.98
N TYR A 91 10.88 -9.78 16.50
CA TYR A 91 10.87 -9.53 17.91
C TYR A 91 9.46 -9.18 18.37
N ASN A 92 8.86 -10.06 19.18
CA ASN A 92 7.61 -9.79 19.87
C ASN A 92 7.92 -9.50 21.33
N LYS A 93 7.72 -8.25 21.75
CA LYS A 93 8.03 -7.79 23.11
C LYS A 93 7.06 -8.35 24.14
N ASP A 94 5.80 -8.38 23.79
CA ASP A 94 4.70 -8.87 24.62
C ASP A 94 3.53 -9.26 23.68
N GLU A 95 2.57 -10.04 24.21
CA GLU A 95 1.40 -10.49 23.43
C GLU A 95 0.22 -9.51 23.56
N LYS A 96 0.48 -8.21 23.68
CA LYS A 96 -0.57 -7.23 23.77
C LYS A 96 -1.17 -6.96 22.40
N THR A 97 -2.47 -7.05 22.34
CA THR A 97 -3.22 -6.73 21.13
C THR A 97 -3.70 -5.29 21.13
N GLU A 98 -3.82 -4.75 19.92
CA GLU A 98 -4.38 -3.44 19.63
C GLU A 98 -5.50 -3.56 18.60
N ASP A 99 -6.51 -2.71 18.74
CA ASP A 99 -7.62 -2.64 17.80
C ASP A 99 -7.37 -1.50 16.80
N VAL A 100 -7.38 -1.81 15.51
CA VAL A 100 -7.29 -0.83 14.43
C VAL A 100 -8.49 -0.94 13.49
N THR A 101 -8.76 0.11 12.74
CA THR A 101 -9.99 0.21 11.93
C THR A 101 -9.71 -0.09 10.47
N LEU A 102 -10.49 -1.01 9.90
CA LEU A 102 -10.61 -1.26 8.47
C LEU A 102 -11.70 -0.37 7.85
N THR A 103 -11.55 0.00 6.59
CA THR A 103 -12.55 0.74 5.82
C THR A 103 -12.72 0.12 4.44
N ASP A 104 -13.74 0.56 3.70
CA ASP A 104 -13.95 0.14 2.31
C ASP A 104 -12.81 0.60 1.37
N GLN A 105 -11.91 1.46 1.85
CA GLN A 105 -10.73 1.91 1.11
C GLN A 105 -9.46 1.14 1.47
N THR A 106 -9.49 0.31 2.51
CA THR A 106 -8.35 -0.52 2.90
C THR A 106 -7.95 -1.45 1.75
N GLU A 107 -6.70 -1.41 1.35
CA GLU A 107 -6.14 -2.30 0.34
C GLU A 107 -5.49 -3.51 1.00
N TYR A 108 -5.77 -4.68 0.47
CA TYR A 108 -5.21 -5.96 0.91
C TYR A 108 -4.28 -6.49 -0.19
N SER A 109 -3.03 -6.75 0.17
CA SER A 109 -2.03 -7.31 -0.75
C SER A 109 -1.39 -8.53 -0.11
N PHE A 110 -1.67 -9.71 -0.63
CA PHE A 110 -1.21 -10.99 -0.10
C PHE A 110 -0.71 -11.93 -1.21
N LEU A 111 -0.13 -13.05 -0.83
CA LEU A 111 0.48 -14.00 -1.75
C LEU A 111 -0.37 -15.28 -1.85
N ASP A 112 -0.94 -15.50 -3.02
CA ASP A 112 -1.78 -16.68 -3.31
C ASP A 112 -0.91 -17.91 -3.65
N TRP A 113 -0.29 -18.47 -2.63
CA TRP A 113 0.59 -19.63 -2.77
C TRP A 113 -0.11 -20.86 -3.33
N THR A 114 -1.40 -21.02 -3.03
CA THR A 114 -2.22 -22.17 -3.46
C THR A 114 -2.88 -21.95 -4.81
N ARG A 115 -2.86 -20.72 -5.34
CA ARG A 115 -3.52 -20.34 -6.59
C ARG A 115 -5.05 -20.47 -6.57
N GLU A 116 -5.65 -20.33 -5.39
CA GLU A 116 -7.10 -20.46 -5.21
C GLU A 116 -7.88 -19.15 -5.44
N PHE A 117 -7.20 -18.01 -5.36
CA PHE A 117 -7.86 -16.69 -5.42
C PHE A 117 -7.81 -16.04 -6.80
N TRP A 118 -6.76 -16.29 -7.57
CA TRP A 118 -6.53 -15.53 -8.80
C TRP A 118 -6.29 -16.39 -10.05
N GLY A 119 -6.22 -17.71 -9.90
CA GLY A 119 -5.99 -18.64 -11.00
C GLY A 119 -4.52 -18.86 -11.34
N THR A 120 -4.28 -19.80 -12.28
CA THR A 120 -2.95 -20.44 -12.46
C THR A 120 -1.91 -19.61 -13.20
N ASP A 121 -2.33 -18.65 -14.02
CA ASP A 121 -1.42 -17.95 -14.94
C ASP A 121 -1.08 -16.52 -14.49
N ALA A 122 -1.69 -16.05 -13.39
CA ALA A 122 -1.43 -14.73 -12.84
C ALA A 122 -0.22 -14.72 -11.92
N ASP A 123 0.29 -13.54 -11.62
CA ASP A 123 1.18 -13.32 -10.49
C ASP A 123 0.55 -13.91 -9.21
N ILE A 124 1.39 -14.43 -8.32
CA ILE A 124 0.91 -14.93 -7.01
C ILE A 124 0.41 -13.80 -6.11
N ARG A 125 0.76 -12.55 -6.40
CA ARG A 125 0.31 -11.41 -5.61
C ARG A 125 -1.10 -11.00 -5.98
N VAL A 126 -1.98 -11.11 -5.01
CA VAL A 126 -3.35 -10.60 -5.07
C VAL A 126 -3.39 -9.21 -4.45
N VAL A 127 -4.00 -8.25 -5.14
CA VAL A 127 -4.29 -6.91 -4.62
C VAL A 127 -5.77 -6.65 -4.76
N THR A 128 -6.44 -6.38 -3.67
CA THR A 128 -7.90 -6.17 -3.64
C THR A 128 -8.31 -5.19 -2.54
N LYS A 129 -9.50 -4.60 -2.69
CA LYS A 129 -10.19 -3.87 -1.61
C LYS A 129 -11.37 -4.66 -1.05
N ASP A 130 -11.61 -5.85 -1.58
CA ASP A 130 -12.66 -6.72 -1.06
C ASP A 130 -12.17 -7.45 0.18
N LYS A 131 -12.68 -7.02 1.33
CA LYS A 131 -12.37 -7.59 2.64
C LYS A 131 -12.72 -9.08 2.71
N MET A 132 -13.81 -9.51 2.07
CA MET A 132 -14.24 -10.91 2.10
C MET A 132 -13.21 -11.85 1.44
N ILE A 133 -12.53 -11.37 0.39
CA ILE A 133 -11.44 -12.11 -0.25
C ILE A 133 -10.27 -12.28 0.73
N PHE A 134 -9.92 -11.21 1.45
CA PHE A 134 -8.86 -11.28 2.44
C PHE A 134 -9.23 -12.14 3.66
N GLU A 135 -10.47 -12.05 4.16
CA GLU A 135 -10.97 -12.93 5.23
C GLU A 135 -10.87 -14.41 4.82
N LYS A 136 -11.30 -14.75 3.60
CA LYS A 136 -11.16 -16.10 3.05
C LYS A 136 -9.70 -16.55 2.96
N TYR A 137 -8.80 -15.64 2.55
CA TYR A 137 -7.36 -15.91 2.53
C TYR A 137 -6.84 -16.26 3.93
N MET A 138 -7.20 -15.48 4.95
CA MET A 138 -6.80 -15.71 6.33
C MET A 138 -7.32 -17.06 6.88
N GLU A 139 -8.50 -17.50 6.46
CA GLU A 139 -9.06 -18.80 6.83
C GLU A 139 -8.30 -19.97 6.20
N THR A 140 -7.72 -19.80 5.02
CA THR A 140 -6.99 -20.86 4.30
C THR A 140 -5.74 -21.33 5.07
N TYR A 141 -5.13 -20.46 5.90
CA TYR A 141 -3.87 -20.73 6.58
C TYR A 141 -4.00 -20.79 8.12
N THR A 142 -5.17 -21.15 8.64
CA THR A 142 -5.44 -21.18 10.08
C THR A 142 -4.56 -22.15 10.86
N ASP A 143 -4.06 -23.21 10.22
CA ASP A 143 -3.24 -24.23 10.87
C ASP A 143 -1.77 -23.83 11.00
N ALA A 144 -1.34 -22.76 10.35
CA ALA A 144 0.04 -22.26 10.34
C ALA A 144 0.28 -21.11 11.35
N LYS A 145 -0.43 -21.10 12.47
CA LYS A 145 -0.25 -20.06 13.51
C LYS A 145 1.03 -20.24 14.33
N PRO A 146 1.73 -19.12 14.64
CA PRO A 146 1.30 -17.73 14.53
C PRO A 146 1.27 -17.15 13.12
N GLY A 147 1.65 -17.88 12.07
CA GLY A 147 1.76 -17.37 10.72
C GLY A 147 2.86 -16.32 10.55
N MET A 148 2.92 -15.68 9.40
CA MET A 148 3.80 -14.56 9.15
C MET A 148 3.11 -13.24 9.52
N PRO A 149 3.85 -12.25 10.04
CA PRO A 149 3.27 -10.93 10.29
C PRO A 149 3.00 -10.21 8.96
N PHE A 150 2.05 -9.29 9.02
CA PHE A 150 1.74 -8.38 7.93
C PHE A 150 2.35 -7.00 8.18
N PHE A 151 2.63 -6.27 7.09
CA PHE A 151 3.02 -4.87 7.16
C PHE A 151 1.78 -4.02 6.93
N LEU A 152 1.46 -3.17 7.90
CA LEU A 152 0.29 -2.32 7.88
C LEU A 152 0.72 -0.87 7.63
N LYS A 153 0.16 -0.25 6.61
CA LYS A 153 0.26 1.20 6.42
C LYS A 153 -0.95 1.85 7.08
N MET A 154 -0.69 2.76 7.99
CA MET A 154 -1.68 3.36 8.88
C MET A 154 -1.82 4.88 8.64
N LYS A 155 -3.03 5.39 8.82
CA LYS A 155 -3.30 6.83 8.98
C LYS A 155 -4.07 7.02 10.29
N GLY A 156 -3.36 7.50 11.33
CA GLY A 156 -3.88 7.42 12.69
C GLY A 156 -4.20 5.97 13.07
N ASN A 157 -5.43 5.69 13.49
CA ASN A 157 -5.89 4.34 13.85
C ASN A 157 -6.57 3.60 12.67
N THR A 158 -6.48 4.13 11.44
CA THR A 158 -7.10 3.52 10.26
C THR A 158 -6.06 2.82 9.39
N VAL A 159 -6.34 1.60 9.01
CA VAL A 159 -5.50 0.82 8.10
C VAL A 159 -5.79 1.25 6.65
N ILE A 160 -4.75 1.73 5.96
CA ILE A 160 -4.82 2.07 4.54
C ILE A 160 -4.49 0.84 3.68
N GLN A 161 -3.48 0.07 4.11
CA GLN A 161 -3.02 -1.10 3.38
C GLN A 161 -2.55 -2.18 4.35
N ILE A 162 -2.86 -3.42 4.04
CA ILE A 162 -2.28 -4.63 4.64
C ILE A 162 -1.45 -5.31 3.56
N LEU A 163 -0.17 -5.51 3.83
CA LEU A 163 0.78 -6.08 2.89
C LEU A 163 1.45 -7.32 3.48
N GLU A 164 1.30 -8.46 2.81
CA GLU A 164 2.16 -9.62 3.02
C GLU A 164 3.42 -9.48 2.17
N LYS A 165 4.59 -9.58 2.79
CA LYS A 165 5.88 -9.63 2.08
C LYS A 165 6.33 -11.08 1.96
N PRO A 166 6.89 -11.49 0.81
CA PRO A 166 7.61 -12.75 0.74
C PRO A 166 8.78 -12.67 1.72
N MET A 167 8.81 -13.62 2.63
CA MET A 167 9.91 -13.78 3.58
C MET A 167 10.87 -14.82 3.01
N ALA A 168 11.96 -14.40 2.44
CA ALA A 168 13.02 -15.26 1.91
C ALA A 168 14.37 -14.55 2.03
#